data_ea3604258130556e1f483f64bc2a10ce
#
_entry.id   ea3604258130556e1f483f64bc2a10ce
#
_cell.length_a   1.000
_cell.length_b   1.000
_cell.length_c   1.000
_cell.angle_alpha   90.00
_cell.angle_beta   90.00
_cell.angle_gamma   90.00
#
_symmetry.space_group_name_H-M   'P 1'
#
loop_
_entity.id
_entity.type
_entity.pdbx_description
1 polymer ?
#
loop_
_entity_poly.entity_id
_entity_poly.type
_entity_poly.pdbx_seq_one_letter_code
_entity_poly.pdbx_strand_id
1 'polypeptide(L)'
;MAEITHAGYLQLLAEIKAVIEQLINVEQQKLDAVHKADLVTVDECIRQEQAISLTMRSLDNRRDKMMPELGLVGSNLSNLAEHFPPELRDEAAKAAAALRSCYADYTSISEAARMALERGLREIDVMMQPAAASAEQTPQVPRPGTRPVQQLGQSAPPEGDVPHKKLDFGA
;
A
#
# COMPACT_ATOMS: atom_id res chain seq x y z
N MET A 1 -15.99 -17.62 27.92
CA MET A 1 -15.91 -17.58 26.44
C MET A 1 -16.98 -16.64 25.95
N ALA A 2 -16.63 -15.62 25.18
CA ALA A 2 -17.67 -14.76 24.60
C ALA A 2 -18.46 -15.60 23.58
N GLU A 3 -19.80 -15.61 23.75
CA GLU A 3 -20.69 -16.29 22.84
C GLU A 3 -20.62 -15.66 21.47
N ILE A 4 -20.32 -16.47 20.43
CA ILE A 4 -20.23 -15.98 19.05
C ILE A 4 -21.64 -15.78 18.54
N THR A 5 -22.01 -14.52 18.33
CA THR A 5 -23.35 -14.10 17.90
C THR A 5 -23.28 -13.17 16.70
N HIS A 6 -24.36 -13.10 15.92
CA HIS A 6 -24.48 -12.14 14.81
C HIS A 6 -24.32 -10.69 15.29
N ALA A 7 -24.87 -10.35 16.46
CA ALA A 7 -24.69 -9.03 17.06
C ALA A 7 -23.22 -8.76 17.43
N GLY A 8 -22.51 -9.76 17.96
CA GLY A 8 -21.07 -9.66 18.21
C GLY A 8 -20.26 -9.48 16.95
N TYR A 9 -20.69 -10.06 15.83
CA TYR A 9 -20.06 -9.85 14.52
C TYR A 9 -20.29 -8.42 14.01
N LEU A 10 -21.48 -7.84 14.19
CA LEU A 10 -21.74 -6.44 13.84
C LEU A 10 -20.87 -5.49 14.67
N GLN A 11 -20.67 -5.80 15.96
CA GLN A 11 -19.75 -5.05 16.79
C GLN A 11 -18.30 -5.14 16.26
N LEU A 12 -17.87 -6.33 15.85
CA LEU A 12 -16.55 -6.51 15.23
C LEU A 12 -16.40 -5.68 13.94
N LEU A 13 -17.42 -5.60 13.08
CA LEU A 13 -17.39 -4.74 11.90
C LEU A 13 -17.26 -3.25 12.28
N ALA A 14 -17.90 -2.82 13.35
CA ALA A 14 -17.75 -1.46 13.87
C ALA A 14 -16.32 -1.20 14.41
N GLU A 15 -15.73 -2.17 15.10
CA GLU A 15 -14.32 -2.09 15.55
C GLU A 15 -13.36 -2.00 14.35
N ILE A 16 -13.56 -2.81 13.32
CA ILE A 16 -12.77 -2.76 12.07
C ILE A 16 -12.91 -1.40 11.41
N LYS A 17 -14.13 -0.88 11.28
CA LYS A 17 -14.38 0.45 10.74
C LYS A 17 -13.63 1.54 11.51
N ALA A 18 -13.69 1.52 12.83
CA ALA A 18 -12.98 2.50 13.67
C ALA A 18 -11.46 2.46 13.47
N VAL A 19 -10.88 1.28 13.27
CA VAL A 19 -9.45 1.13 12.96
C VAL A 19 -9.11 1.68 11.57
N ILE A 20 -9.99 1.48 10.58
CA ILE A 20 -9.80 2.07 9.24
C ILE A 20 -9.89 3.60 9.31
N GLU A 21 -10.80 4.16 10.10
CA GLU A 21 -10.90 5.61 10.32
C GLU A 21 -9.62 6.18 10.97
N GLN A 22 -8.99 5.44 11.88
CA GLN A 22 -7.67 5.82 12.41
C GLN A 22 -6.60 5.82 11.31
N LEU A 23 -6.59 4.80 10.43
CA LEU A 23 -5.67 4.76 9.29
C LEU A 23 -5.89 5.94 8.35
N ILE A 24 -7.13 6.31 8.04
CA ILE A 24 -7.45 7.48 7.21
C ILE A 24 -6.83 8.74 7.82
N ASN A 25 -6.97 8.94 9.12
CA ASN A 25 -6.39 10.09 9.82
C ASN A 25 -4.85 10.11 9.74
N VAL A 26 -4.21 8.96 9.92
CA VAL A 26 -2.74 8.85 9.81
C VAL A 26 -2.27 9.09 8.39
N GLU A 27 -2.96 8.55 7.38
CA GLU A 27 -2.65 8.79 5.96
C GLU A 27 -2.81 10.27 5.59
N GLN A 28 -3.84 10.94 6.11
CA GLN A 28 -4.02 12.39 5.91
C GLN A 28 -2.86 13.18 6.53
N GLN A 29 -2.47 12.87 7.76
CA GLN A 29 -1.33 13.51 8.41
C GLN A 29 -0.02 13.26 7.64
N LYS A 30 0.18 12.04 7.15
CA LYS A 30 1.34 11.68 6.35
C LYS A 30 1.38 12.48 5.04
N LEU A 31 0.25 12.59 4.34
CA LEU A 31 0.13 13.38 3.12
C LEU A 31 0.48 14.86 3.37
N ASP A 32 -0.06 15.45 4.43
CA ASP A 32 0.21 16.83 4.82
C ASP A 32 1.69 17.04 5.19
N ALA A 33 2.29 16.08 5.90
CA ALA A 33 3.70 16.11 6.27
C ALA A 33 4.62 16.02 5.03
N VAL A 34 4.28 15.17 4.07
CA VAL A 34 5.02 15.06 2.79
C VAL A 34 4.99 16.39 2.04
N HIS A 35 3.84 17.06 1.96
CA HIS A 35 3.71 18.34 1.30
C HIS A 35 4.53 19.46 1.98
N LYS A 36 4.77 19.33 3.29
CA LYS A 36 5.58 20.26 4.09
C LYS A 36 7.05 19.87 4.17
N ALA A 37 7.44 18.75 3.56
CA ALA A 37 8.75 18.13 3.70
C ALA A 37 9.15 17.83 5.16
N ASP A 38 8.15 17.54 6.01
CA ASP A 38 8.33 17.19 7.41
C ASP A 38 8.57 15.67 7.55
N LEU A 39 9.83 15.27 7.41
CA LEU A 39 10.23 13.86 7.46
C LEU A 39 10.05 13.22 8.83
N VAL A 40 10.09 14.02 9.91
CA VAL A 40 9.89 13.53 11.29
C VAL A 40 8.45 13.05 11.45
N THR A 41 7.49 13.88 11.06
CA THR A 41 6.07 13.51 11.09
C THR A 41 5.76 12.35 10.16
N VAL A 42 6.39 12.29 8.98
CA VAL A 42 6.25 11.12 8.06
C VAL A 42 6.69 9.83 8.74
N ASP A 43 7.84 9.82 9.40
CA ASP A 43 8.36 8.63 10.12
C ASP A 43 7.43 8.21 11.27
N GLU A 44 6.90 9.18 12.02
CA GLU A 44 5.91 8.92 13.09
C GLU A 44 4.61 8.30 12.52
N CYS A 45 4.11 8.80 11.40
CA CYS A 45 2.94 8.23 10.73
C CYS A 45 3.18 6.78 10.31
N ILE A 46 4.34 6.47 9.74
CA ILE A 46 4.71 5.10 9.34
C ILE A 46 4.71 4.15 10.54
N ARG A 47 5.25 4.59 11.69
CA ARG A 47 5.22 3.79 12.93
C ARG A 47 3.81 3.57 13.45
N GLN A 48 2.95 4.58 13.38
CA GLN A 48 1.54 4.46 13.75
C GLN A 48 0.81 3.47 12.84
N GLU A 49 1.02 3.54 11.53
CA GLU A 49 0.46 2.57 10.57
C GLU A 49 0.86 1.14 10.88
N GLN A 50 2.12 0.90 11.24
CA GLN A 50 2.61 -0.42 11.63
C GLN A 50 1.88 -0.94 12.88
N ALA A 51 1.70 -0.09 13.89
CA ALA A 51 0.98 -0.45 15.12
C ALA A 51 -0.51 -0.74 14.84
N ILE A 52 -1.17 0.09 14.03
CA ILE A 52 -2.57 -0.10 13.65
C ILE A 52 -2.74 -1.36 12.80
N SER A 53 -1.78 -1.69 11.94
CA SER A 53 -1.80 -2.92 11.14
C SER A 53 -1.79 -4.19 12.00
N LEU A 54 -1.13 -4.18 13.15
CA LEU A 54 -1.16 -5.30 14.10
C LEU A 54 -2.57 -5.45 14.72
N THR A 55 -3.21 -4.33 15.05
CA THR A 55 -4.59 -4.33 15.54
C THR A 55 -5.54 -4.88 14.48
N MET A 56 -5.40 -4.44 13.23
CA MET A 56 -6.22 -4.93 12.12
C MET A 56 -6.08 -6.44 11.93
N ARG A 57 -4.86 -6.98 11.97
CA ARG A 57 -4.65 -8.44 11.91
C ARG A 57 -5.35 -9.19 13.03
N SER A 58 -5.38 -8.63 14.23
CA SER A 58 -6.10 -9.24 15.36
C SER A 58 -7.61 -9.27 15.10
N LEU A 59 -8.17 -8.19 14.56
CA LEU A 59 -9.59 -8.11 14.20
C LEU A 59 -9.95 -9.06 13.05
N ASP A 60 -9.09 -9.15 12.03
CA ASP A 60 -9.26 -10.11 10.94
C ASP A 60 -9.23 -11.56 11.44
N ASN A 61 -8.32 -11.91 12.33
CA ASN A 61 -8.28 -13.23 12.95
C ASN A 61 -9.56 -13.55 13.75
N ARG A 62 -10.13 -12.53 14.43
CA ARG A 62 -11.43 -12.70 15.12
C ARG A 62 -12.56 -12.91 14.11
N ARG A 63 -12.59 -12.14 13.03
CA ARG A 63 -13.56 -12.28 11.95
C ARG A 63 -13.52 -13.67 11.34
N ASP A 64 -12.33 -14.15 10.98
CA ASP A 64 -12.15 -15.45 10.35
C ASP A 64 -12.59 -16.62 11.25
N LYS A 65 -12.48 -16.47 12.56
CA LYS A 65 -13.00 -17.45 13.53
C LYS A 65 -14.51 -17.39 13.66
N MET A 66 -15.12 -16.22 13.59
CA MET A 66 -16.56 -16.04 13.74
C MET A 66 -17.34 -16.45 12.49
N MET A 67 -16.79 -16.24 11.31
CA MET A 67 -17.48 -16.49 10.04
C MET A 67 -18.00 -17.94 9.89
N PRO A 68 -17.22 -19.00 10.13
CA PRO A 68 -17.72 -20.37 10.01
C PRO A 68 -18.80 -20.72 11.04
N GLU A 69 -18.69 -20.19 12.25
CA GLU A 69 -19.67 -20.48 13.32
C GLU A 69 -21.02 -19.78 13.10
N LEU A 70 -21.02 -18.67 12.36
CA LEU A 70 -22.21 -17.92 12.00
C LEU A 70 -22.78 -18.26 10.61
N GLY A 71 -22.16 -19.22 9.90
CA GLY A 71 -22.57 -19.57 8.54
C GLY A 71 -22.29 -18.48 7.50
N LEU A 72 -21.30 -17.61 7.77
CA LEU A 72 -20.93 -16.49 6.92
C LEU A 72 -19.79 -16.81 5.93
N VAL A 73 -19.35 -18.06 5.87
CA VAL A 73 -18.27 -18.49 4.97
C VAL A 73 -18.65 -18.24 3.52
N GLY A 74 -17.79 -17.53 2.79
CA GLY A 74 -18.06 -17.16 1.38
C GLY A 74 -18.92 -15.92 1.20
N SER A 75 -19.43 -15.32 2.29
CA SER A 75 -20.08 -14.01 2.20
C SER A 75 -19.06 -12.89 2.03
N ASN A 76 -19.47 -11.87 1.31
CA ASN A 76 -18.73 -10.60 1.16
C ASN A 76 -19.60 -9.45 1.72
N LEU A 77 -19.04 -8.25 1.80
CA LEU A 77 -19.78 -7.09 2.32
C LEU A 77 -21.01 -6.72 1.47
N SER A 78 -21.13 -7.21 0.25
CA SER A 78 -22.29 -6.90 -0.62
C SER A 78 -23.49 -7.80 -0.32
N ASN A 79 -23.26 -9.06 0.05
CA ASN A 79 -24.31 -10.03 0.35
C ASN A 79 -24.40 -10.43 1.83
N LEU A 80 -23.61 -9.78 2.68
CA LEU A 80 -23.52 -10.11 4.11
C LEU A 80 -24.89 -10.14 4.80
N ALA A 81 -25.73 -9.14 4.53
CA ALA A 81 -27.04 -9.01 5.16
C ALA A 81 -28.00 -10.19 4.86
N GLU A 82 -27.82 -10.86 3.72
CA GLU A 82 -28.65 -12.02 3.34
C GLU A 82 -28.44 -13.21 4.26
N HIS A 83 -27.25 -13.31 4.86
CA HIS A 83 -26.86 -14.38 5.77
C HIS A 83 -27.21 -14.09 7.25
N PHE A 84 -27.77 -12.92 7.53
CA PHE A 84 -28.19 -12.52 8.87
C PHE A 84 -29.65 -12.87 9.15
N PRO A 85 -29.99 -13.10 10.42
CA PRO A 85 -31.38 -13.23 10.86
C PRO A 85 -32.20 -12.01 10.42
N PRO A 86 -33.50 -12.17 10.08
CA PRO A 86 -34.32 -11.08 9.57
C PRO A 86 -34.29 -9.80 10.40
N GLU A 87 -34.19 -9.94 11.73
CA GLU A 87 -34.19 -8.84 12.69
C GLU A 87 -32.93 -7.97 12.60
N LEU A 88 -31.80 -8.54 12.14
CA LEU A 88 -30.50 -7.88 12.06
C LEU A 88 -30.08 -7.53 10.63
N ARG A 89 -30.86 -7.87 9.60
CA ARG A 89 -30.52 -7.65 8.20
C ARG A 89 -30.29 -6.20 7.87
N ASP A 90 -31.15 -5.32 8.34
CA ASP A 90 -31.04 -3.89 8.08
C ASP A 90 -29.79 -3.30 8.74
N GLU A 91 -29.49 -3.74 9.95
CA GLU A 91 -28.29 -3.32 10.67
C GLU A 91 -27.03 -3.84 9.98
N ALA A 92 -27.04 -5.11 9.57
CA ALA A 92 -25.94 -5.71 8.81
C ALA A 92 -25.70 -5.02 7.46
N ALA A 93 -26.77 -4.66 6.74
CA ALA A 93 -26.66 -3.92 5.48
C ALA A 93 -26.05 -2.54 5.69
N LYS A 94 -26.47 -1.82 6.73
CA LYS A 94 -25.89 -0.50 7.09
C LYS A 94 -24.45 -0.61 7.51
N ALA A 95 -24.10 -1.58 8.35
CA ALA A 95 -22.72 -1.81 8.78
C ALA A 95 -21.81 -2.15 7.60
N ALA A 96 -22.24 -3.03 6.71
CA ALA A 96 -21.52 -3.41 5.52
C ALA A 96 -21.32 -2.24 4.54
N ALA A 97 -22.37 -1.44 4.34
CA ALA A 97 -22.27 -0.24 3.48
C ALA A 97 -21.32 0.80 4.07
N ALA A 98 -21.41 1.07 5.37
CA ALA A 98 -20.52 1.99 6.07
C ALA A 98 -19.06 1.54 6.01
N LEU A 99 -18.79 0.24 6.18
CA LEU A 99 -17.45 -0.31 6.09
C LEU A 99 -16.89 -0.22 4.68
N ARG A 100 -17.69 -0.50 3.64
CA ARG A 100 -17.27 -0.34 2.23
C ARG A 100 -16.90 1.10 1.91
N SER A 101 -17.74 2.06 2.34
CA SER A 101 -17.46 3.48 2.14
C SER A 101 -16.15 3.90 2.82
N CYS A 102 -15.97 3.53 4.08
CA CYS A 102 -14.77 3.82 4.85
C CYS A 102 -13.51 3.21 4.21
N TYR A 103 -13.61 1.99 3.68
CA TYR A 103 -12.50 1.35 2.98
C TYR A 103 -12.17 2.04 1.64
N ALA A 104 -13.17 2.51 0.91
CA ALA A 104 -12.96 3.30 -0.31
C ALA A 104 -12.23 4.62 -0.02
N ASP A 105 -12.63 5.31 1.06
CA ASP A 105 -11.98 6.54 1.52
C ASP A 105 -10.52 6.28 1.92
N TYR A 106 -10.27 5.20 2.67
CA TYR A 106 -8.91 4.78 3.01
C TYR A 106 -8.05 4.51 1.78
N THR A 107 -8.56 3.76 0.82
CA THR A 107 -7.84 3.45 -0.42
C THR A 107 -7.47 4.71 -1.18
N SER A 108 -8.38 5.66 -1.28
CA SER A 108 -8.16 6.94 -1.96
C SER A 108 -7.07 7.77 -1.29
N ILE A 109 -7.12 7.94 0.03
CA ILE A 109 -6.13 8.75 0.75
C ILE A 109 -4.75 8.07 0.81
N SER A 110 -4.72 6.76 0.98
CA SER A 110 -3.49 5.97 0.98
C SER A 110 -2.76 6.05 -0.38
N GLU A 111 -3.51 5.97 -1.47
CA GLU A 111 -2.95 6.14 -2.82
C GLU A 111 -2.40 7.56 -3.02
N ALA A 112 -3.11 8.60 -2.57
CA ALA A 112 -2.64 9.97 -2.65
C ALA A 112 -1.35 10.18 -1.85
N ALA A 113 -1.27 9.65 -0.63
CA ALA A 113 -0.08 9.73 0.21
C ALA A 113 1.10 8.98 -0.41
N ARG A 114 0.88 7.79 -0.98
CA ARG A 114 1.90 7.02 -1.70
C ARG A 114 2.45 7.78 -2.90
N MET A 115 1.58 8.34 -3.73
CA MET A 115 1.98 9.14 -4.89
C MET A 115 2.77 10.39 -4.51
N ALA A 116 2.39 11.05 -3.41
CA ALA A 116 3.11 12.22 -2.91
C ALA A 116 4.51 11.84 -2.41
N LEU A 117 4.66 10.74 -1.68
CA LEU A 117 5.96 10.22 -1.25
C LEU A 117 6.86 9.85 -2.44
N GLU A 118 6.34 9.15 -3.43
CA GLU A 118 7.10 8.76 -4.63
C GLU A 118 7.56 9.98 -5.42
N ARG A 119 6.75 11.04 -5.47
CA ARG A 119 7.14 12.30 -6.11
C ARG A 119 8.26 12.98 -5.33
N GLY A 120 8.12 13.10 -4.00
CA GLY A 120 9.14 13.70 -3.15
C GLY A 120 10.49 12.98 -3.24
N LEU A 121 10.48 11.65 -3.26
CA LEU A 121 11.69 10.84 -3.43
C LEU A 121 12.36 11.11 -4.79
N ARG A 122 11.58 11.18 -5.87
CA ARG A 122 12.12 11.52 -7.21
C ARG A 122 12.74 12.91 -7.27
N GLU A 123 12.13 13.89 -6.60
CA GLU A 123 12.67 15.26 -6.53
C GLU A 123 14.02 15.28 -5.80
N ILE A 124 14.15 14.53 -4.70
CA ILE A 124 15.41 14.37 -3.96
C ILE A 124 16.47 13.70 -4.84
N ASP A 125 16.13 12.62 -5.54
CA ASP A 125 17.05 11.92 -6.45
C ASP A 125 17.59 12.85 -7.55
N VAL A 126 16.74 13.68 -8.14
CA VAL A 126 17.13 14.67 -9.14
C VAL A 126 18.08 15.72 -8.55
N MET A 127 17.81 16.20 -7.32
CA MET A 127 18.66 17.17 -6.64
C MET A 127 20.03 16.58 -6.24
N MET A 128 20.07 15.28 -5.94
CA MET A 128 21.29 14.58 -5.54
C MET A 128 22.10 14.05 -6.72
N GLN A 129 21.59 14.08 -7.94
CA GLN A 129 22.39 13.77 -9.12
C GLN A 129 23.50 14.82 -9.23
N PRO A 130 24.80 14.43 -9.17
CA PRO A 130 25.88 15.38 -9.27
C PRO A 130 25.80 16.07 -10.63
N ALA A 131 26.04 17.37 -10.64
CA ALA A 131 26.17 18.19 -11.86
C ALA A 131 27.37 17.78 -12.74
N ALA A 132 27.71 16.50 -12.77
CA ALA A 132 28.82 15.91 -13.49
C ALA A 132 28.60 15.82 -15.00
N ALA A 133 27.42 16.19 -15.51
CA ALA A 133 27.17 16.21 -16.94
C ALA A 133 27.49 17.54 -17.62
N SER A 134 27.94 18.58 -16.90
CA SER A 134 28.25 19.90 -17.45
C SER A 134 29.72 20.24 -17.52
N ALA A 135 30.64 19.34 -17.18
CA ALA A 135 32.07 19.60 -17.11
C ALA A 135 32.91 18.91 -18.19
N GLU A 136 32.32 18.34 -19.23
CA GLU A 136 33.08 17.79 -20.36
C GLU A 136 32.66 18.43 -21.69
N GLN A 137 32.83 19.76 -21.77
CA GLN A 137 33.07 20.44 -23.04
C GLN A 137 34.31 21.31 -22.87
N THR A 138 35.46 20.69 -22.66
CA THR A 138 36.73 21.28 -23.02
C THR A 138 36.91 21.07 -24.52
N PRO A 139 37.17 22.13 -25.32
CA PRO A 139 37.48 21.97 -26.72
C PRO A 139 38.80 21.20 -26.82
N GLN A 140 38.75 19.99 -27.34
CA GLN A 140 39.96 19.25 -27.70
C GLN A 140 40.67 19.98 -28.83
N VAL A 141 41.85 20.53 -28.52
CA VAL A 141 42.85 20.94 -29.50
C VAL A 141 43.31 19.68 -30.23
N PRO A 142 43.26 19.62 -31.57
CA PRO A 142 43.70 18.45 -32.30
C PRO A 142 45.24 18.36 -32.26
N ARG A 143 45.76 17.30 -31.67
CA ARG A 143 47.15 16.90 -31.85
C ARG A 143 47.27 16.05 -33.10
N PRO A 144 48.22 16.34 -34.01
CA PRO A 144 48.42 15.53 -35.22
C PRO A 144 49.24 14.27 -34.91
N GLY A 145 48.72 13.15 -35.34
CA GLY A 145 49.52 11.96 -35.68
C GLY A 145 49.68 10.90 -34.61
N THR A 146 48.87 9.87 -34.70
CA THR A 146 49.35 8.47 -34.70
C THR A 146 48.25 7.53 -35.24
N ARG A 147 48.70 6.58 -36.04
CA ARG A 147 47.94 5.63 -36.83
C ARG A 147 47.14 4.58 -36.01
N PRO A 148 46.15 3.92 -36.65
CA PRO A 148 45.27 2.95 -35.97
C PRO A 148 45.96 1.58 -35.88
N VAL A 149 45.78 0.91 -34.76
CA VAL A 149 46.00 -0.53 -34.64
C VAL A 149 44.63 -1.21 -34.47
N GLN A 150 44.31 -1.99 -35.51
CA GLN A 150 43.27 -2.99 -35.47
C GLN A 150 43.67 -4.15 -34.56
N GLN A 151 42.75 -4.65 -33.80
CA GLN A 151 42.58 -6.08 -33.51
C GLN A 151 41.33 -6.23 -32.63
N LEU A 152 40.25 -6.87 -33.15
CA LEU A 152 39.97 -8.31 -33.19
C LEU A 152 39.83 -8.97 -31.81
N GLY A 153 38.62 -9.50 -31.57
CA GLY A 153 38.38 -10.58 -30.65
C GLY A 153 37.14 -10.37 -29.80
N GLN A 154 36.00 -10.72 -30.30
CA GLN A 154 35.14 -11.86 -29.92
C GLN A 154 35.06 -12.15 -28.42
N SER A 155 33.88 -11.95 -27.83
CA SER A 155 33.02 -13.04 -27.36
C SER A 155 31.77 -12.49 -26.72
N ALA A 156 30.63 -12.94 -27.19
CA ALA A 156 29.31 -12.71 -26.63
C ALA A 156 28.96 -13.80 -25.58
N PRO A 157 27.76 -13.79 -25.03
CA PRO A 157 27.39 -13.84 -23.61
C PRO A 157 27.00 -15.23 -23.12
N PRO A 158 26.49 -15.36 -21.91
CA PRO A 158 25.23 -16.11 -21.84
C PRO A 158 24.13 -15.39 -21.03
N GLU A 159 22.97 -15.49 -21.63
CA GLU A 159 21.66 -15.31 -21.03
C GLU A 159 21.50 -16.13 -19.74
N GLY A 160 21.05 -15.47 -18.69
CA GLY A 160 20.56 -16.09 -17.48
C GLY A 160 19.10 -15.71 -17.31
N ASP A 161 18.24 -16.60 -17.76
CA ASP A 161 16.80 -16.61 -17.57
C ASP A 161 16.47 -16.71 -16.08
N VAL A 162 15.77 -15.72 -15.54
CA VAL A 162 15.21 -15.77 -14.19
C VAL A 162 13.70 -15.74 -14.30
N PRO A 163 13.00 -16.82 -13.92
CA PRO A 163 11.55 -16.86 -14.04
C PRO A 163 10.88 -15.98 -12.98
N HIS A 164 10.18 -14.96 -13.42
CA HIS A 164 9.25 -14.18 -12.61
C HIS A 164 8.06 -15.04 -12.20
N LYS A 165 8.00 -15.37 -10.94
CA LYS A 165 6.84 -16.01 -10.32
C LYS A 165 5.74 -14.96 -10.14
N LYS A 166 4.75 -14.98 -11.03
CA LYS A 166 3.49 -14.25 -10.88
C LYS A 166 2.74 -14.79 -9.67
N LEU A 167 2.48 -13.92 -8.70
CA LEU A 167 1.47 -14.18 -7.68
C LEU A 167 0.13 -13.70 -8.23
N ASP A 168 -0.69 -14.66 -8.63
CA ASP A 168 -2.09 -14.44 -8.98
C ASP A 168 -2.89 -14.25 -7.69
N PHE A 169 -3.40 -13.04 -7.49
CA PHE A 169 -4.52 -12.80 -6.60
C PHE A 169 -5.80 -12.83 -7.45
N GLY A 170 -6.40 -14.02 -7.51
CA GLY A 170 -7.72 -14.20 -8.13
C GLY A 170 -8.82 -13.44 -7.41
N ALA A 171 -9.72 -12.95 -8.19
CA ALA A 171 -10.89 -12.13 -7.92
C ALA A 171 -11.84 -12.66 -6.84
#